data_ad659025f5cd024e3f76a345d58b7a4f
#
_entry.id   ad659025f5cd024e3f76a345d58b7a4f
#
_cell.length_a   1.000
_cell.length_b   1.000
_cell.length_c   1.000
_cell.angle_alpha   90.00
_cell.angle_beta   90.00
_cell.angle_gamma   90.00
#
_symmetry.space_group_name_H-M   'P 1'
#
loop_
_entity.id
_entity.type
_entity.pdbx_description
1 polymer ?
#
loop_
_entity_poly.entity_id
_entity_poly.type
_entity_poly.pdbx_seq_one_letter_code
_entity_poly.pdbx_strand_id
1 'polypeptide(L)' 'MFPQAWQVGLDIQIDCVRAVAAQRRRNGWQLRHWWQQALPQAVLRDGCLEPSEFLVRALRQWRVQLPRHISLRIAL' A
#
# COMPACT_ATOMS: atom_id res chain seq x y z
N MET A 1 -22.89 -14.09 5.78
CA MET A 1 -21.60 -13.66 6.41
C MET A 1 -20.86 -12.76 5.45
N PHE A 2 -20.45 -11.60 5.93
CA PHE A 2 -19.67 -10.68 5.10
C PHE A 2 -18.19 -11.03 5.17
N PRO A 3 -17.47 -11.02 4.04
CA PRO A 3 -16.04 -11.27 4.07
C PRO A 3 -15.33 -10.16 4.83
N GLN A 4 -14.23 -10.53 5.48
CA GLN A 4 -13.38 -9.56 6.15
C GLN A 4 -12.75 -8.62 5.13
N ALA A 5 -12.66 -7.34 5.48
CA ALA A 5 -11.95 -6.39 4.65
C ALA A 5 -10.46 -6.76 4.58
N TRP A 6 -9.83 -6.46 3.45
CA TRP A 6 -8.41 -6.66 3.32
C TRP A 6 -7.67 -5.65 4.20
N GLN A 7 -6.67 -6.14 4.90
CA GLN A 7 -5.75 -5.30 5.66
C GLN A 7 -4.56 -4.98 4.76
N VAL A 8 -4.35 -3.70 4.49
CA VAL A 8 -3.30 -3.26 3.57
C VAL A 8 -2.27 -2.47 4.36
N GLY A 9 -1.02 -2.92 4.31
CA GLY A 9 0.10 -2.19 4.86
C GLY A 9 0.87 -1.52 3.72
N LEU A 10 1.05 -0.22 3.80
CA LEU A 10 1.80 0.56 2.82
C LEU A 10 3.05 1.12 3.48
N ASP A 11 4.20 0.81 2.91
CA ASP A 11 5.50 1.25 3.39
C ASP A 11 6.14 2.14 2.33
N ILE A 12 6.32 3.40 2.63
CA ILE A 12 6.92 4.38 1.72
C ILE A 12 8.35 4.63 2.16
N GLN A 13 9.28 4.32 1.28
CA GLN A 13 10.72 4.51 1.52
C GLN A 13 11.27 5.54 0.56
N ILE A 14 12.54 5.87 0.72
CA ILE A 14 13.19 6.93 -0.05
C ILE A 14 13.22 6.63 -1.55
N ASP A 15 13.34 5.35 -1.92
CA ASP A 15 13.52 4.94 -3.31
C ASP A 15 12.43 4.01 -3.82
N CYS A 16 11.49 3.61 -2.98
CA CYS A 16 10.42 2.72 -3.40
C CYS A 16 9.23 2.80 -2.45
N VAL A 17 8.10 2.32 -2.93
CA VAL A 17 6.91 2.11 -2.11
C VAL A 17 6.54 0.64 -2.22
N ARG A 18 6.19 0.04 -1.08
CA ARG A 18 5.77 -1.37 -1.01
C ARG A 18 4.43 -1.47 -0.32
N ALA A 19 3.65 -2.44 -0.76
CA ALA A 19 2.36 -2.70 -0.16
C ALA A 19 2.11 -4.19 -0.07
N VAL A 20 1.49 -4.60 1.02
CA VAL A 20 1.07 -5.98 1.23
C VAL A 20 -0.38 -5.94 1.69
N ALA A 21 -1.21 -6.74 1.05
CA ALA A 21 -2.60 -6.89 1.44
C ALA A 21 -2.84 -8.32 1.92
N ALA A 22 -3.44 -8.44 3.09
CA ALA A 22 -3.78 -9.72 3.67
C ALA A 22 -5.23 -9.70 4.16
N GLN A 23 -5.84 -10.85 4.17
CA GLN A 23 -7.21 -11.01 4.64
C GLN A 23 -7.22 -12.03 5.76
N ARG A 24 -7.92 -11.69 6.85
CA ARG A 24 -8.08 -12.63 7.95
C ARG A 24 -9.04 -13.74 7.55
N ARG A 25 -8.59 -14.97 7.72
CA ARG A 25 -9.37 -16.16 7.46
C ARG A 25 -9.54 -16.93 8.74
N ARG A 26 -10.39 -17.95 8.68
CA ARG A 26 -10.70 -18.79 9.84
C ARG A 26 -9.45 -19.39 10.48
N ASN A 27 -8.48 -19.77 9.67
CA ASN A 27 -7.26 -20.46 10.13
C ASN A 27 -6.02 -19.54 10.10
N GLY A 28 -6.22 -18.22 10.09
CA GLY A 28 -5.10 -17.28 10.10
C GLY A 28 -5.21 -16.25 9.00
N TRP A 29 -4.07 -15.77 8.53
CA TRP A 29 -4.00 -14.72 7.52
C TRP A 29 -3.69 -15.32 6.14
N GLN A 30 -4.33 -14.78 5.11
CA GLN A 30 -4.06 -15.14 3.74
C GLN A 30 -3.56 -13.91 2.99
N LEU A 31 -2.38 -14.04 2.34
CA LEU A 31 -1.85 -12.99 1.48
C LEU A 31 -2.74 -12.88 0.25
N ARG A 32 -3.26 -11.66 -0.01
CA ARG A 32 -4.16 -11.42 -1.13
C ARG A 32 -3.49 -10.65 -2.26
N HIS A 33 -2.52 -9.79 -1.94
CA HIS A 33 -1.91 -8.93 -2.93
C HIS A 33 -0.57 -8.44 -2.41
N TRP A 34 0.38 -8.29 -3.31
CA TRP A 34 1.69 -7.72 -3.03
C TRP A 34 2.05 -6.79 -4.16
N TRP A 35 2.64 -5.62 -3.82
CA TRP A 35 2.98 -4.63 -4.81
C TRP A 35 4.23 -3.88 -4.37
N GLN A 36 5.07 -3.55 -5.35
CA GLN A 36 6.25 -2.73 -5.13
C GLN A 36 6.47 -1.86 -6.35
N GLN A 37 6.78 -0.59 -6.11
CA GLN A 37 7.04 0.36 -7.17
C GLN A 37 8.30 1.14 -6.83
N ALA A 38 9.28 1.14 -7.73
CA ALA A 38 10.46 1.98 -7.59
C ALA A 38 10.08 3.43 -7.85
N LEU A 39 10.69 4.33 -7.08
CA LEU A 39 10.46 5.77 -7.20
C LEU A 39 11.69 6.41 -7.82
N PRO A 40 11.56 7.21 -8.89
CA PRO A 40 12.71 7.82 -9.56
C PRO A 40 13.35 8.94 -8.76
N GLN A 41 12.64 9.48 -7.77
CA GLN A 41 13.12 10.55 -6.91
C GLN A 41 12.78 10.23 -5.46
N ALA A 42 13.59 10.76 -4.55
CA ALA A 42 13.29 10.64 -3.13
C ALA A 42 11.99 11.38 -2.82
N VAL A 43 11.06 10.69 -2.16
CA VAL A 43 9.78 11.28 -1.77
C VAL A 43 9.73 11.58 -0.27
N LEU A 44 10.72 11.10 0.49
CA LEU A 44 10.88 11.42 1.90
C LEU A 44 12.08 12.34 2.07
N ARG A 45 11.89 13.45 2.75
CA ARG A 45 12.97 14.38 3.08
C ARG A 45 12.82 14.80 4.53
N ASP A 46 13.88 14.58 5.31
CA ASP A 46 13.91 14.90 6.75
C ASP A 46 12.75 14.22 7.51
N GLY A 47 12.41 12.99 7.10
CA GLY A 47 11.33 12.25 7.73
C GLY A 47 9.93 12.64 7.30
N CYS A 48 9.80 13.61 6.40
CA CYS A 48 8.51 14.07 5.91
C CYS A 48 8.26 13.56 4.50
N LEU A 49 7.02 13.17 4.22
CA LEU A 49 6.60 12.76 2.88
C LEU A 49 6.39 14.01 2.02
N GLU A 50 7.13 14.09 0.93
CA GLU A 50 6.96 15.17 -0.03
C GLU A 50 5.94 14.78 -1.09
N PRO A 51 5.01 15.68 -1.46
CA PRO A 51 4.09 15.41 -2.56
C PRO A 51 4.87 15.19 -3.86
N SER A 52 4.48 14.16 -4.59
CA SER A 52 5.08 13.81 -5.86
C SER A 52 3.99 13.35 -6.80
N GLU A 53 3.93 13.94 -8.00
CA GLU A 53 2.97 13.51 -9.00
C GLU A 53 3.15 12.03 -9.35
N PHE A 54 4.41 11.60 -9.42
CA PHE A 54 4.71 10.21 -9.73
C PHE A 54 4.13 9.29 -8.65
N LEU A 55 4.36 9.63 -7.37
CA LEU A 55 3.86 8.82 -6.27
C LEU A 55 2.33 8.78 -6.25
N VAL A 56 1.68 9.93 -6.42
CA VAL A 56 0.23 10.02 -6.42
C VAL A 56 -0.34 9.17 -7.56
N ARG A 57 0.24 9.28 -8.75
CA ARG A 57 -0.20 8.52 -9.90
C ARG A 57 -0.03 7.01 -9.68
N ALA A 58 1.13 6.61 -9.15
CA ALA A 58 1.41 5.21 -8.87
C ALA A 58 0.42 4.64 -7.86
N LEU A 59 0.14 5.38 -6.79
CA LEU A 59 -0.82 4.95 -5.77
C LEU A 59 -2.24 4.84 -6.33
N ARG A 60 -2.64 5.76 -7.20
CA ARG A 60 -3.96 5.70 -7.82
C ARG A 60 -4.10 4.47 -8.72
N GLN A 61 -3.08 4.18 -9.51
CA GLN A 61 -3.09 3.00 -10.37
C GLN A 61 -3.12 1.71 -9.56
N TRP A 62 -2.38 1.68 -8.47
CA TRP A 62 -2.38 0.53 -7.58
C TRP A 62 -3.72 0.37 -6.89
N ARG A 63 -4.34 1.46 -6.43
CA ARG A 63 -5.59 1.40 -5.67
C ARG A 63 -6.71 0.72 -6.44
N VAL A 64 -6.77 0.88 -7.76
CA VAL A 64 -7.83 0.26 -8.55
C VAL A 64 -7.70 -1.26 -8.63
N GLN A 65 -6.55 -1.82 -8.26
CA GLN A 65 -6.35 -3.27 -8.21
C GLN A 65 -6.90 -3.90 -6.92
N LEU A 66 -7.30 -3.07 -5.96
CA LEU A 66 -7.75 -3.53 -4.66
C LEU A 66 -9.27 -3.52 -4.56
N PRO A 67 -9.85 -4.31 -3.64
CA PRO A 67 -11.29 -4.24 -3.39
C PRO A 67 -11.72 -2.86 -2.92
N ARG A 68 -13.00 -2.60 -3.03
CA ARG A 68 -13.58 -1.33 -2.67
C ARG A 68 -13.37 -0.99 -1.19
N HIS A 69 -13.49 -1.99 -0.32
CA HIS A 69 -13.38 -1.81 1.12
C HIS A 69 -12.09 -2.44 1.61
N ILE A 70 -11.19 -1.60 2.07
CA ILE A 70 -9.92 -2.03 2.65
C ILE A 70 -9.67 -1.26 3.94
N SER A 71 -8.83 -1.82 4.80
CA SER A 71 -8.28 -1.12 5.95
C SER A 71 -6.82 -0.81 5.65
N LEU A 72 -6.44 0.45 5.68
CA LEU A 72 -5.12 0.88 5.25
C LEU A 72 -4.30 1.41 6.43
N ARG A 73 -3.06 0.95 6.51
CA ARG A 73 -2.06 1.49 7.45
C ARG A 73 -0.83 1.90 6.66
N ILE A 74 -0.29 3.06 6.99
CA ILE A 74 0.84 3.62 6.28
C ILE A 74 2.00 3.76 7.27
N ALA A 75 3.17 3.23 6.87
CA ALA A 75 4.42 3.39 7.60
C ALA A 75 5.37 4.26 6.77
N LEU A 76 5.99 5.21 7.40
CA LEU A 76 6.95 6.11 6.76
C LEU A 76 8.34 5.91 7.33
#